data_c8797d3ca5f25a69b0d1b7ff35dcb8d2
#
_entry.id   c8797d3ca5f25a69b0d1b7ff35dcb8d2
#
_cell.length_a   1.000
_cell.length_b   1.000
_cell.length_c   1.000
_cell.angle_alpha   90.00
_cell.angle_beta   90.00
_cell.angle_gamma   90.00
#
_symmetry.space_group_name_H-M   'P 1'
#
loop_
_entity.id
_entity.type
_entity.pdbx_description
1 polymer ?
#
loop_
_entity_poly.entity_id
_entity_poly.type
_entity_poly.pdbx_seq_one_letter_code
_entity_poly.pdbx_strand_id
1 'polypeptide(L)'
;MTVQILDSIQSILVHTTNLSKYFWPINDGIHKMHKKRAQSLRQHFNVPNECAIRNKDLRNHLEHLDENLDTYLWSKPIVGNIIPAYVGPEMQRNEVPYHFFRAFFTDSGTFESLGLRLDIEPIIDELYEYIGCSGTI
;
A
#
# COMPACT_ATOMS: atom_id res chain seq x y z
N MET A 1 -17.45 -9.87 -7.84
CA MET A 1 -16.07 -10.36 -8.07
C MET A 1 -15.05 -9.21 -7.96
N THR A 2 -15.21 -8.14 -8.74
CA THR A 2 -14.27 -6.98 -8.72
C THR A 2 -14.08 -6.36 -7.35
N VAL A 3 -15.17 -6.09 -6.63
CA VAL A 3 -15.11 -5.48 -5.30
C VAL A 3 -14.39 -6.40 -4.30
N GLN A 4 -14.65 -7.69 -4.34
CA GLN A 4 -14.00 -8.67 -3.45
C GLN A 4 -12.50 -8.75 -3.68
N ILE A 5 -12.04 -8.70 -4.92
CA ILE A 5 -10.61 -8.67 -5.26
C ILE A 5 -9.96 -7.40 -4.71
N LEU A 6 -10.58 -6.24 -4.93
CA LEU A 6 -10.07 -4.97 -4.45
C LEU A 6 -10.07 -4.89 -2.92
N ASP A 7 -11.09 -5.42 -2.27
CA ASP A 7 -11.15 -5.49 -0.80
C ASP A 7 -10.02 -6.38 -0.25
N SER A 8 -9.74 -7.50 -0.90
CA SER A 8 -8.64 -8.38 -0.52
C SER A 8 -7.28 -7.71 -0.67
N ILE A 9 -7.05 -7.03 -1.79
CA ILE A 9 -5.81 -6.27 -2.02
C ILE A 9 -5.66 -5.16 -0.98
N GLN A 10 -6.72 -4.41 -0.75
CA GLN A 10 -6.71 -3.32 0.24
C GLN A 10 -6.45 -3.85 1.66
N SER A 11 -7.01 -5.00 2.02
CA SER A 11 -6.71 -5.66 3.29
C SER A 11 -5.23 -6.03 3.41
N ILE A 12 -4.63 -6.58 2.38
CA ILE A 12 -3.19 -6.87 2.35
C ILE A 12 -2.39 -5.58 2.60
N LEU A 13 -2.75 -4.50 1.91
CA LEU A 13 -2.05 -3.22 2.05
C LEU A 13 -2.21 -2.61 3.44
N VAL A 14 -3.40 -2.67 4.03
CA VAL A 14 -3.66 -2.19 5.40
C VAL A 14 -2.83 -2.99 6.41
N HIS A 15 -2.84 -4.31 6.32
CA HIS A 15 -2.05 -5.15 7.21
C HIS A 15 -0.54 -4.95 7.02
N THR A 16 -0.10 -4.75 5.78
CA THR A 16 1.29 -4.42 5.47
C THR A 16 1.70 -3.10 6.14
N THR A 17 0.86 -2.09 6.05
CA THR A 17 1.09 -0.79 6.71
C THR A 17 1.18 -0.95 8.22
N ASN A 18 0.30 -1.73 8.82
CA ASN A 18 0.32 -2.00 10.26
C ASN A 18 1.59 -2.77 10.66
N LEU A 19 1.99 -3.77 9.88
CA LEU A 19 3.25 -4.50 10.11
C LEU A 19 4.45 -3.56 10.02
N SER A 20 4.47 -2.67 9.04
CA SER A 20 5.51 -1.67 8.86
C SER A 20 5.72 -0.81 10.10
N LYS A 21 4.66 -0.49 10.84
CA LYS A 21 4.74 0.29 12.08
C LYS A 21 5.46 -0.44 13.21
N TYR A 22 5.45 -1.76 13.21
CA TYR A 22 6.23 -2.55 14.19
C TYR A 22 7.72 -2.50 13.89
N PHE A 23 8.10 -2.47 12.61
CA PHE A 23 9.50 -2.36 12.18
C PHE A 23 10.02 -0.92 12.20
N TRP A 24 9.16 0.06 11.90
CA TRP A 24 9.48 1.49 11.89
C TRP A 24 8.37 2.26 12.60
N PRO A 25 8.43 2.34 13.93
CA PRO A 25 7.39 3.03 14.70
C PRO A 25 7.39 4.53 14.43
N ILE A 26 6.23 5.15 14.62
CA ILE A 26 6.04 6.60 14.43
C ILE A 26 6.80 7.38 15.50
N ASN A 27 6.85 6.84 16.72
CA ASN A 27 7.57 7.45 17.84
C ASN A 27 8.39 6.38 18.58
N ASP A 28 9.35 6.84 19.37
CA ASP A 28 10.27 5.95 20.08
C ASP A 28 9.62 5.22 21.25
N GLY A 29 8.53 5.77 21.81
CA GLY A 29 7.86 5.23 22.99
C GLY A 29 8.58 5.57 24.30
N ILE A 30 7.96 5.20 25.42
CA ILE A 30 8.50 5.41 26.77
C ILE A 30 9.82 4.64 26.90
N HIS A 31 10.86 5.31 27.38
CA HIS A 31 12.22 4.76 27.48
C HIS A 31 12.74 4.18 26.16
N LYS A 32 12.27 4.70 25.03
CA LYS A 32 12.59 4.24 23.68
C LYS A 32 12.21 2.78 23.43
N MET A 33 11.17 2.28 24.11
CA MET A 33 10.81 0.85 24.02
C MET A 33 10.30 0.45 22.62
N HIS A 34 9.60 1.35 21.92
CA HIS A 34 9.16 1.06 20.55
C HIS A 34 10.36 1.00 19.60
N LYS A 35 11.32 1.89 19.75
CA LYS A 35 12.54 1.89 18.95
C LYS A 35 13.37 0.62 19.18
N LYS A 36 13.54 0.22 20.46
CA LYS A 36 14.29 -1.00 20.81
C LYS A 36 13.64 -2.26 20.25
N ARG A 37 12.32 -2.37 20.40
CA ARG A 37 11.54 -3.47 19.82
C ARG A 37 11.72 -3.53 18.30
N ALA A 38 11.57 -2.40 17.63
CA ALA A 38 11.69 -2.32 16.18
C ALA A 38 13.07 -2.77 15.69
N GLN A 39 14.13 -2.35 16.34
CA GLN A 39 15.48 -2.80 16.02
C GLN A 39 15.63 -4.31 16.16
N SER A 40 15.13 -4.87 17.26
CA SER A 40 15.18 -6.32 17.50
C SER A 40 14.40 -7.10 16.45
N LEU A 41 13.21 -6.63 16.08
CA LEU A 41 12.39 -7.27 15.05
C LEU A 41 13.04 -7.21 13.68
N ARG A 42 13.57 -6.06 13.29
CA ARG A 42 14.26 -5.94 12.00
C ARG A 42 15.50 -6.84 11.92
N GLN A 43 16.24 -6.99 13.00
CA GLN A 43 17.38 -7.91 13.06
C GLN A 43 16.94 -9.36 12.97
N HIS A 44 15.91 -9.73 13.73
CA HIS A 44 15.40 -11.10 13.76
C HIS A 44 14.90 -11.58 12.39
N PHE A 45 14.18 -10.73 11.68
CA PHE A 45 13.63 -11.04 10.37
C PHE A 45 14.51 -10.61 9.20
N ASN A 46 15.70 -10.06 9.46
CA ASN A 46 16.62 -9.55 8.43
C ASN A 46 15.96 -8.53 7.49
N VAL A 47 15.21 -7.60 8.05
CA VAL A 47 14.49 -6.58 7.29
C VAL A 47 15.44 -5.43 6.93
N PRO A 48 15.70 -5.18 5.64
CA PRO A 48 16.57 -4.08 5.22
C PRO A 48 15.89 -2.71 5.45
N ASN A 49 16.69 -1.66 5.55
CA ASN A 49 16.18 -0.29 5.71
C ASN A 49 15.37 0.17 4.48
N GLU A 50 15.74 -0.28 3.31
CA GLU A 50 15.06 -0.01 2.05
C GLU A 50 14.30 -1.27 1.63
N CYS A 51 12.98 -1.22 1.68
CA CYS A 51 12.14 -2.35 1.30
C CYS A 51 10.74 -1.88 0.91
N ALA A 52 10.00 -2.73 0.19
CA ALA A 52 8.69 -2.37 -0.35
C ALA A 52 7.64 -2.14 0.74
N ILE A 53 7.70 -2.88 1.85
CA ILE A 53 6.74 -2.71 2.95
C ILE A 53 6.94 -1.41 3.73
N ARG A 54 8.09 -0.73 3.58
CA ARG A 54 8.37 0.58 4.17
C ARG A 54 7.94 1.72 3.23
N ASN A 55 6.81 1.61 2.59
CA ASN A 55 6.30 2.62 1.67
C ASN A 55 5.55 3.72 2.44
N LYS A 56 6.18 4.88 2.59
CA LYS A 56 5.59 6.01 3.30
C LYS A 56 4.38 6.60 2.59
N ASP A 57 4.39 6.60 1.26
CA ASP A 57 3.28 7.13 0.47
C ASP A 57 2.04 6.28 0.64
N LEU A 58 2.20 4.95 0.63
CA LEU A 58 1.10 4.02 0.91
C LEU A 58 0.53 4.24 2.31
N ARG A 59 1.41 4.33 3.31
CA ARG A 59 1.00 4.55 4.69
C ARG A 59 0.23 5.84 4.87
N ASN A 60 0.72 6.93 4.32
CA ASN A 60 0.05 8.22 4.36
C ASN A 60 -1.28 8.18 3.62
N HIS A 61 -1.33 7.52 2.46
CA HIS A 61 -2.54 7.40 1.67
C HIS A 61 -3.66 6.65 2.42
N LEU A 62 -3.32 5.54 3.06
CA LEU A 62 -4.30 4.72 3.81
C LEU A 62 -4.75 5.39 5.11
N GLU A 63 -3.88 6.15 5.78
CA GLU A 63 -4.22 6.85 7.02
C GLU A 63 -5.06 8.11 6.78
N HIS A 64 -4.94 8.73 5.60
CA HIS A 64 -5.58 10.01 5.27
C HIS A 64 -6.44 9.91 3.99
N LEU A 65 -7.11 8.77 3.81
CA LEU A 65 -7.85 8.49 2.57
C LEU A 65 -8.94 9.53 2.29
N ASP A 66 -9.68 9.94 3.31
CA ASP A 66 -10.73 10.96 3.22
C ASP A 66 -10.16 12.33 2.82
N GLU A 67 -9.08 12.75 3.47
CA GLU A 67 -8.38 14.00 3.14
C GLU A 67 -7.79 13.95 1.73
N ASN A 68 -7.24 12.81 1.34
CA ASN A 68 -6.67 12.60 0.01
C ASN A 68 -7.74 12.66 -1.07
N LEU A 69 -8.92 12.13 -0.80
CA LEU A 69 -10.06 12.22 -1.72
C LEU A 69 -10.45 13.68 -1.95
N ASP A 70 -10.61 14.45 -0.89
CA ASP A 70 -10.97 15.86 -0.98
C ASP A 70 -9.90 16.65 -1.75
N THR A 71 -8.63 16.43 -1.43
CA THR A 71 -7.50 17.08 -2.10
C THR A 71 -7.46 16.70 -3.58
N TYR A 72 -7.66 15.43 -3.90
CA TYR A 72 -7.67 14.95 -5.29
C TYR A 72 -8.79 15.60 -6.10
N LEU A 73 -10.00 15.65 -5.54
CA LEU A 73 -11.16 16.24 -6.20
C LEU A 73 -11.01 17.75 -6.36
N TRP A 74 -10.36 18.42 -5.43
CA TRP A 74 -10.14 19.86 -5.47
C TRP A 74 -9.03 20.28 -6.44
N SER A 75 -7.92 19.52 -6.46
CA SER A 75 -6.71 19.91 -7.20
C SER A 75 -6.78 19.64 -8.70
N LYS A 76 -7.69 18.77 -9.13
CA LYS A 76 -7.83 18.42 -10.56
C LYS A 76 -9.26 18.69 -11.01
N PRO A 77 -9.42 19.41 -12.16
CA PRO A 77 -10.74 19.47 -12.76
C PRO A 77 -11.20 18.04 -13.06
N ILE A 78 -12.38 17.68 -12.55
CA ILE A 78 -12.96 16.36 -12.79
C ILE A 78 -13.47 16.36 -14.24
N VAL A 79 -12.57 16.13 -15.16
CA VAL A 79 -12.86 15.93 -16.57
C VAL A 79 -12.53 14.48 -16.89
N GLY A 80 -13.47 13.78 -17.50
CA GLY A 80 -13.26 12.39 -17.90
C GLY A 80 -14.13 11.41 -17.11
N ASN A 81 -13.69 10.17 -17.09
CA ASN A 81 -14.44 9.07 -16.48
C ASN A 81 -14.00 8.80 -15.05
N ILE A 82 -14.96 8.76 -14.14
CA ILE A 82 -14.74 8.32 -12.76
C ILE A 82 -15.08 6.85 -12.68
N ILE A 83 -14.13 6.02 -12.30
CA ILE A 83 -14.31 4.58 -12.16
C ILE A 83 -14.08 4.21 -10.69
N PRO A 84 -15.14 3.85 -9.96
CA PRO A 84 -15.02 3.53 -8.53
C PRO A 84 -14.26 2.25 -8.25
N ALA A 85 -14.37 1.25 -9.11
CA ALA A 85 -13.74 -0.06 -8.93
C ALA A 85 -13.45 -0.69 -10.29
N TYR A 86 -12.21 -1.11 -10.48
CA TYR A 86 -11.77 -1.76 -11.71
C TYR A 86 -10.75 -2.86 -11.42
N VAL A 87 -10.93 -4.00 -12.05
CA VAL A 87 -9.94 -5.10 -12.10
C VAL A 87 -9.87 -5.60 -13.54
N GLY A 88 -8.70 -5.52 -14.13
CA GLY A 88 -8.48 -5.95 -15.51
C GLY A 88 -7.15 -5.43 -16.06
N PRO A 89 -6.94 -5.58 -17.37
CA PRO A 89 -5.71 -5.05 -17.99
C PRO A 89 -5.65 -3.53 -17.90
N GLU A 90 -4.45 -3.00 -17.97
CA GLU A 90 -4.24 -1.55 -17.90
C GLU A 90 -4.94 -0.86 -19.09
N MET A 91 -5.68 0.19 -18.77
CA MET A 91 -6.45 0.92 -19.77
C MET A 91 -5.58 1.97 -20.48
N GLN A 92 -5.76 2.11 -21.78
CA GLN A 92 -5.14 3.22 -22.52
C GLN A 92 -5.83 4.55 -22.15
N ARG A 93 -5.03 5.55 -21.81
CA ARG A 93 -5.51 6.86 -21.34
C ARG A 93 -5.19 7.94 -22.39
N ASN A 94 -5.60 7.74 -23.64
CA ASN A 94 -5.13 8.54 -24.75
C ASN A 94 -5.70 9.98 -24.78
N GLU A 95 -7.01 10.15 -24.61
CA GLU A 95 -7.65 11.45 -24.78
C GLU A 95 -8.51 11.87 -23.60
N VAL A 96 -9.10 10.90 -22.88
CA VAL A 96 -10.01 11.15 -21.76
C VAL A 96 -9.36 10.64 -20.48
N PRO A 97 -9.18 11.52 -19.47
CA PRO A 97 -8.64 11.07 -18.19
C PRO A 97 -9.57 10.07 -17.50
N TYR A 98 -8.97 9.06 -16.88
CA TYR A 98 -9.65 8.13 -15.99
C TYR A 98 -9.23 8.42 -14.55
N HIS A 99 -10.20 8.47 -13.67
CA HIS A 99 -9.98 8.67 -12.23
C HIS A 99 -10.43 7.43 -11.49
N PHE A 100 -9.47 6.67 -10.94
CA PHE A 100 -9.76 5.44 -10.23
C PHE A 100 -9.77 5.69 -8.72
N PHE A 101 -10.86 5.33 -8.06
CA PHE A 101 -10.86 5.25 -6.60
C PHE A 101 -10.11 4.02 -6.14
N ARG A 102 -10.37 2.87 -6.78
CA ARG A 102 -9.59 1.66 -6.61
C ARG A 102 -9.49 0.92 -7.94
N ALA A 103 -8.28 0.55 -8.33
CA ALA A 103 -8.07 -0.27 -9.50
C ALA A 103 -6.92 -1.26 -9.28
N PHE A 104 -7.03 -2.42 -9.87
CA PHE A 104 -5.93 -3.38 -9.97
C PHE A 104 -5.75 -3.79 -11.43
N PHE A 105 -4.57 -3.53 -11.96
CA PHE A 105 -4.21 -3.85 -13.33
C PHE A 105 -3.51 -5.21 -13.37
N THR A 106 -4.20 -6.21 -13.94
CA THR A 106 -3.77 -7.61 -13.88
C THR A 106 -2.54 -7.91 -14.74
N ASP A 107 -2.28 -7.13 -15.76
CA ASP A 107 -1.12 -7.29 -16.64
C ASP A 107 0.17 -6.76 -16.00
N SER A 108 0.10 -5.68 -15.25
CA SER A 108 1.25 -5.06 -14.60
C SER A 108 1.38 -5.37 -13.10
N GLY A 109 0.33 -5.90 -12.48
CA GLY A 109 0.30 -6.11 -11.02
C GLY A 109 0.26 -4.81 -10.23
N THR A 110 -0.28 -3.74 -10.81
CA THR A 110 -0.30 -2.41 -10.20
C THR A 110 -1.65 -2.12 -9.58
N PHE A 111 -1.64 -1.68 -8.32
CA PHE A 111 -2.80 -1.10 -7.65
C PHE A 111 -2.77 0.42 -7.79
N GLU A 112 -3.90 1.01 -8.13
CA GLU A 112 -4.06 2.47 -8.20
C GLU A 112 -5.23 2.93 -7.35
N SER A 113 -5.02 3.99 -6.58
CA SER A 113 -6.06 4.65 -5.80
C SER A 113 -5.78 6.14 -5.72
N LEU A 114 -6.69 6.96 -6.26
CA LEU A 114 -6.62 8.43 -6.22
C LEU A 114 -5.24 8.97 -6.64
N GLY A 115 -4.69 8.42 -7.71
CA GLY A 115 -3.39 8.82 -8.25
C GLY A 115 -2.18 8.12 -7.65
N LEU A 116 -2.32 7.42 -6.53
CA LEU A 116 -1.25 6.57 -6.01
C LEU A 116 -1.19 5.28 -6.83
N ARG A 117 -0.02 4.97 -7.38
CA ARG A 117 0.25 3.72 -8.09
C ARG A 117 1.27 2.92 -7.31
N LEU A 118 1.00 1.64 -7.11
CA LEU A 118 1.82 0.76 -6.30
C LEU A 118 1.91 -0.63 -6.91
N ASP A 119 3.12 -1.13 -7.08
CA ASP A 119 3.35 -2.51 -7.49
C ASP A 119 3.15 -3.45 -6.30
N ILE A 120 2.25 -4.42 -6.45
CA ILE A 120 1.86 -5.33 -5.37
C ILE A 120 2.86 -6.48 -5.20
N GLU A 121 3.43 -6.96 -6.29
CA GLU A 121 4.30 -8.14 -6.28
C GLU A 121 5.50 -8.01 -5.33
N PRO A 122 6.27 -6.91 -5.33
CA PRO A 122 7.38 -6.77 -4.39
C PRO A 122 6.95 -6.81 -2.91
N ILE A 123 5.77 -6.29 -2.60
CA ILE A 123 5.21 -6.33 -1.23
C ILE A 123 4.89 -7.77 -0.86
N ILE A 124 4.22 -8.50 -1.73
CA ILE A 124 3.86 -9.90 -1.48
C ILE A 124 5.10 -10.76 -1.31
N ASP A 125 6.11 -10.57 -2.16
CA ASP A 125 7.37 -11.32 -2.09
C ASP A 125 8.09 -11.08 -0.75
N GLU A 126 8.15 -9.85 -0.29
CA GLU A 126 8.73 -9.53 1.02
C GLU A 126 7.94 -10.16 2.18
N LEU A 127 6.61 -10.11 2.12
CA LEU A 127 5.77 -10.72 3.16
C LEU A 127 5.99 -12.23 3.24
N TYR A 128 6.10 -12.92 2.11
CA TYR A 128 6.44 -14.35 2.08
C TYR A 128 7.83 -14.62 2.64
N GLU A 129 8.80 -13.79 2.32
CA GLU A 129 10.15 -13.91 2.83
C GLU A 129 10.17 -13.83 4.37
N TYR A 130 9.46 -12.85 4.95
CA TYR A 130 9.41 -12.70 6.41
C TYR A 130 8.63 -13.83 7.09
N ILE A 131 7.52 -14.27 6.51
CA ILE A 131 6.76 -15.42 7.00
C ILE A 131 7.62 -16.69 6.90
N GLY A 132 8.38 -16.87 5.83
CA GLY A 132 9.30 -17.99 5.67
C GLY A 132 10.38 -18.02 6.75
N CYS A 133 10.90 -16.87 7.17
CA CYS A 133 11.85 -16.77 8.28
C CYS A 133 11.22 -17.15 9.64
N SER A 134 9.93 -16.90 9.83
CA SER A 134 9.19 -17.21 11.06
C SER A 134 8.57 -18.59 11.05
N GLY A 135 8.48 -19.26 9.91
CA GLY A 135 7.74 -20.52 9.71
C GLY A 135 8.40 -21.77 10.29
N THR A 136 9.49 -21.64 11.00
CA THR A 136 10.20 -22.75 11.63
C THR A 136 9.89 -22.87 13.13
N ILE A 137 8.75 -22.42 13.50
CA ILE A 137 8.29 -22.58 14.89
C ILE A 137 7.93 -24.03 15.17
#